data_f40d53c47bb731a528c31e4b405732c9
#
_entry.id   f40d53c47bb731a528c31e4b405732c9
#
_cell.length_a   1.000
_cell.length_b   1.000
_cell.length_c   1.000
_cell.angle_alpha   90.00
_cell.angle_beta   90.00
_cell.angle_gamma   90.00
#
_symmetry.space_group_name_H-M   'P 1'
#
loop_
_entity.id
_entity.type
_entity.pdbx_description
1 polymer ?
#
loop_
_entity_poly.entity_id
_entity_poly.type
_entity_poly.pdbx_seq_one_letter_code
_entity_poly.pdbx_strand_id
1 'polypeptide(L)'
;MWEGRCKSCLVDTERYLLSCYRYIELNPVRAAMVADPGNHAWSSYHANAQLLPDAVVVPHAEYLRFGADAAERCVAYRALFKDALSADRLAEIRAYVYVQQQRMLGLPRFQRGIEAMMGRCASVRPAHRPRRSSESDGTGSDPL
;
A
#
# COMPACT_ATOMS: atom_id res chain seq x y z
N MET A 1 5.29 -3.58 -21.64
CA MET A 1 5.45 -2.11 -21.81
C MET A 1 5.02 -1.45 -20.50
N TRP A 2 5.82 -0.56 -19.92
CA TRP A 2 5.48 0.11 -18.67
C TRP A 2 4.48 1.25 -18.95
N GLU A 3 3.31 1.21 -18.31
CA GLU A 3 2.32 2.27 -18.42
C GLU A 3 2.59 3.38 -17.41
N GLY A 4 3.24 4.44 -17.86
CA GLY A 4 3.40 5.67 -17.09
C GLY A 4 4.60 5.71 -16.14
N ARG A 5 4.62 6.71 -15.26
CA ARG A 5 5.71 6.93 -14.30
C ARG A 5 5.64 5.95 -13.13
N CYS A 6 6.79 5.62 -12.56
CA CYS A 6 6.87 4.86 -11.31
C CYS A 6 6.06 5.57 -10.22
N LYS A 7 5.26 4.79 -9.51
CA LYS A 7 4.41 5.25 -8.42
C LYS A 7 4.97 4.73 -7.12
N SER A 8 5.09 5.58 -6.12
CA SER A 8 5.61 5.19 -4.81
C SER A 8 4.81 5.85 -3.70
N CYS A 9 4.78 5.21 -2.54
CA CYS A 9 4.28 5.79 -1.30
C CYS A 9 5.20 5.42 -0.14
N LEU A 10 5.26 6.27 0.88
CA LEU A 10 5.90 5.92 2.13
C LEU A 10 4.96 5.05 2.96
N VAL A 11 5.52 4.04 3.62
CA VAL A 11 4.77 3.09 4.44
C VAL A 11 5.27 3.17 5.88
N ASP A 12 4.34 3.28 6.84
CA ASP A 12 4.63 3.13 8.26
C ASP A 12 5.01 1.66 8.52
N THR A 13 6.29 1.42 8.76
CA THR A 13 6.87 0.07 8.78
C THR A 13 6.33 -0.80 9.89
N GLU A 14 6.15 -0.25 11.09
CA GLU A 14 5.69 -1.01 12.25
C GLU A 14 4.31 -1.64 12.04
N ARG A 15 3.43 -0.96 11.29
CA ARG A 15 2.02 -1.37 11.17
C ARG A 15 1.62 -1.94 9.83
N TYR A 16 2.24 -1.43 8.77
CA TYR A 16 1.74 -1.66 7.43
C TYR A 16 2.66 -2.49 6.54
N LEU A 17 3.96 -2.54 6.83
CA LEU A 17 4.93 -3.20 5.96
C LEU A 17 4.55 -4.66 5.67
N LEU A 18 4.29 -5.44 6.72
CA LEU A 18 3.94 -6.86 6.56
C LEU A 18 2.59 -7.07 5.87
N SER A 19 1.66 -6.14 6.06
CA SER A 19 0.39 -6.13 5.31
C SER A 19 0.61 -5.82 3.84
N CYS A 20 1.55 -4.91 3.52
CA CYS A 20 1.95 -4.62 2.15
C CYS A 20 2.66 -5.82 1.50
N TYR A 21 3.55 -6.49 2.22
CA TYR A 21 4.19 -7.72 1.72
C TYR A 21 3.13 -8.76 1.36
N ARG A 22 2.23 -9.08 2.28
CA ARG A 22 1.13 -10.02 2.02
C ARG A 22 0.24 -9.57 0.86
N TYR A 23 -0.04 -8.26 0.76
CA TYR A 23 -0.82 -7.71 -0.34
C TYR A 23 -0.15 -7.97 -1.68
N ILE A 24 1.16 -7.73 -1.79
CA ILE A 24 1.93 -7.93 -3.03
C ILE A 24 2.03 -9.42 -3.35
N GLU A 25 2.44 -10.24 -2.39
CA GLU A 25 2.67 -11.67 -2.58
C GLU A 25 1.38 -12.46 -2.87
N LEU A 26 0.21 -11.98 -2.41
CA LEU A 26 -1.10 -12.54 -2.74
C LEU A 26 -1.72 -11.97 -4.02
N ASN A 27 -1.10 -10.99 -4.68
CA ASN A 27 -1.64 -10.42 -5.92
C ASN A 27 -1.83 -11.48 -7.02
N PRO A 28 -0.89 -12.39 -7.30
CA PRO A 28 -1.08 -13.43 -8.29
C PRO A 28 -2.24 -14.37 -7.99
N VAL A 29 -2.47 -14.68 -6.69
CA VAL A 29 -3.60 -15.49 -6.26
C VAL A 29 -4.93 -14.75 -6.47
N ARG A 30 -4.99 -13.47 -6.08
CA ARG A 30 -6.19 -12.63 -6.30
C ARG A 30 -6.50 -12.38 -7.77
N ALA A 31 -5.47 -12.39 -8.62
CA ALA A 31 -5.63 -12.29 -10.06
C ALA A 31 -5.94 -13.65 -10.73
N ALA A 32 -6.16 -14.71 -9.93
CA ALA A 32 -6.39 -16.08 -10.39
C ALA A 32 -5.29 -16.61 -11.35
N MET A 33 -4.06 -16.09 -11.22
CA MET A 33 -2.91 -16.57 -12.01
C MET A 33 -2.36 -17.89 -11.44
N VAL A 34 -2.40 -18.03 -10.11
CA VAL A 34 -1.97 -19.22 -9.37
C VAL A 34 -2.92 -19.46 -8.20
N ALA A 35 -2.96 -20.71 -7.70
CA ALA A 35 -3.79 -21.09 -6.56
C ALA A 35 -3.11 -20.76 -5.21
N ASP A 36 -1.78 -20.76 -5.16
CA ASP A 36 -0.97 -20.54 -3.98
C ASP A 36 0.16 -19.54 -4.31
N PRO A 37 0.51 -18.60 -3.40
CA PRO A 37 1.55 -17.61 -3.66
C PRO A 37 2.93 -18.25 -3.92
N GLY A 38 3.19 -19.44 -3.37
CA GLY A 38 4.41 -20.20 -3.63
C GLY A 38 4.51 -20.77 -5.04
N ASN A 39 3.45 -20.73 -5.83
CA ASN A 39 3.47 -21.18 -7.24
C ASN A 39 3.81 -20.04 -8.22
N HIS A 40 3.98 -18.80 -7.73
CA HIS A 40 4.34 -17.67 -8.58
C HIS A 40 5.84 -17.41 -8.51
N ALA A 41 6.57 -17.71 -9.57
CA ALA A 41 8.04 -17.67 -9.59
C ALA A 41 8.66 -16.30 -9.25
N TRP A 42 7.96 -15.20 -9.57
CA TRP A 42 8.45 -13.83 -9.41
C TRP A 42 7.89 -13.18 -8.15
N SER A 43 8.23 -13.75 -6.98
CA SER A 43 7.68 -13.30 -5.70
C SER A 43 8.70 -13.43 -4.58
N SER A 44 8.77 -12.43 -3.71
CA SER A 44 9.54 -12.48 -2.45
C SER A 44 9.01 -13.55 -1.47
N TYR A 45 7.83 -14.11 -1.71
CA TYR A 45 7.25 -15.19 -0.89
C TYR A 45 8.19 -16.38 -0.74
N HIS A 46 8.93 -16.74 -1.79
CA HIS A 46 9.89 -17.84 -1.75
C HIS A 46 10.99 -17.62 -0.70
N ALA A 47 11.56 -16.42 -0.67
CA ALA A 47 12.59 -16.06 0.31
C ALA A 47 12.00 -15.94 1.72
N ASN A 48 10.83 -15.29 1.85
CA ASN A 48 10.24 -14.99 3.16
C ASN A 48 9.53 -16.18 3.80
N ALA A 49 8.92 -17.06 3.00
CA ALA A 49 8.03 -18.13 3.47
C ALA A 49 8.53 -19.55 3.17
N GLN A 50 9.49 -19.75 2.28
CA GLN A 50 9.93 -21.08 1.82
C GLN A 50 11.43 -21.34 1.99
N LEU A 51 12.18 -20.42 2.62
CA LEU A 51 13.64 -20.53 2.82
C LEU A 51 14.44 -20.65 1.51
N LEU A 52 13.90 -20.20 0.39
CA LEU A 52 14.61 -20.19 -0.87
C LEU A 52 15.44 -18.90 -0.97
N PRO A 53 16.77 -18.98 -1.09
CA PRO A 53 17.61 -17.80 -1.16
C PRO A 53 17.28 -16.97 -2.40
N ASP A 54 17.20 -15.65 -2.23
CA ASP A 54 17.04 -14.69 -3.32
C ASP A 54 18.04 -13.55 -3.13
N ALA A 55 18.84 -13.27 -4.15
CA ALA A 55 19.90 -12.25 -4.09
C ALA A 55 19.32 -10.81 -4.08
N VAL A 56 18.08 -10.62 -4.47
CA VAL A 56 17.42 -9.32 -4.54
C VAL A 56 16.67 -8.98 -3.25
N VAL A 57 16.18 -10.00 -2.54
CA VAL A 57 15.37 -9.81 -1.34
C VAL A 57 16.26 -9.56 -0.12
N VAL A 58 16.24 -8.33 0.37
CA VAL A 58 16.90 -7.95 1.63
C VAL A 58 15.88 -7.98 2.76
N PRO A 59 16.07 -8.81 3.81
CA PRO A 59 15.14 -8.90 4.92
C PRO A 59 15.05 -7.58 5.69
N HIS A 60 13.83 -7.08 5.87
CA HIS A 60 13.57 -5.88 6.67
C HIS A 60 13.59 -6.20 8.18
N ALA A 61 13.89 -5.22 9.03
CA ALA A 61 13.93 -5.38 10.48
C ALA A 61 12.62 -5.96 11.06
N GLU A 62 11.46 -5.56 10.55
CA GLU A 62 10.16 -6.11 10.98
C GLU A 62 10.01 -7.60 10.68
N TYR A 63 10.54 -8.08 9.56
CA TYR A 63 10.60 -9.51 9.26
C TYR A 63 11.60 -10.25 10.17
N LEU A 64 12.75 -9.64 10.45
CA LEU A 64 13.78 -10.22 11.32
C LEU A 64 13.31 -10.43 12.77
N ARG A 65 12.31 -9.66 13.23
CA ARG A 65 11.71 -9.81 14.56
C ARG A 65 10.88 -11.09 14.73
N PHE A 66 10.54 -11.80 13.67
CA PHE A 66 9.75 -13.03 13.76
C PHE A 66 10.49 -14.23 14.37
N GLY A 67 11.81 -14.20 14.45
CA GLY A 67 12.57 -15.28 15.04
C GLY A 67 14.08 -15.07 14.95
N ALA A 68 14.82 -15.83 15.76
CA ALA A 68 16.27 -15.76 15.84
C ALA A 68 16.93 -16.30 14.56
N ASP A 69 16.36 -17.34 13.99
CA ASP A 69 16.89 -17.97 12.76
C ASP A 69 15.92 -17.87 11.58
N ALA A 70 16.38 -18.27 10.42
CA ALA A 70 15.59 -18.19 9.18
C ALA A 70 14.40 -19.14 9.19
N ALA A 71 14.49 -20.29 9.85
CA ALA A 71 13.42 -21.27 9.90
C ALA A 71 12.25 -20.77 10.77
N GLU A 72 12.56 -20.21 11.93
CA GLU A 72 11.57 -19.58 12.82
C GLU A 72 10.84 -18.45 12.11
N ARG A 73 11.59 -17.56 11.46
CA ARG A 73 11.03 -16.43 10.71
C ARG A 73 10.10 -16.89 9.60
N CYS A 74 10.50 -17.90 8.86
CA CYS A 74 9.71 -18.49 7.78
C CYS A 74 8.39 -19.09 8.30
N VAL A 75 8.41 -19.83 9.42
CA VAL A 75 7.21 -20.39 10.03
C VAL A 75 6.26 -19.29 10.50
N ALA A 76 6.77 -18.31 11.22
CA ALA A 76 6.00 -17.18 11.72
C ALA A 76 5.41 -16.34 10.56
N TYR A 77 6.19 -16.11 9.52
CA TYR A 77 5.73 -15.37 8.35
C TYR A 77 4.60 -16.09 7.60
N ARG A 78 4.73 -17.41 7.37
CA ARG A 78 3.64 -18.24 6.79
C ARG A 78 2.36 -18.21 7.61
N ALA A 79 2.48 -18.12 8.93
CA ALA A 79 1.30 -18.05 9.79
C ALA A 79 0.43 -16.81 9.48
N LEU A 80 1.02 -15.72 9.02
CA LEU A 80 0.29 -14.52 8.61
C LEU A 80 -0.66 -14.77 7.41
N PHE A 81 -0.39 -15.77 6.60
CA PHE A 81 -1.21 -16.07 5.40
C PHE A 81 -2.41 -16.97 5.70
N LYS A 82 -2.50 -17.51 6.91
CA LYS A 82 -3.68 -18.30 7.36
C LYS A 82 -4.92 -17.40 7.47
N ASP A 83 -4.72 -16.15 7.87
CA ASP A 83 -5.79 -15.18 7.99
C ASP A 83 -5.87 -14.31 6.75
N ALA A 84 -7.04 -14.13 6.19
CA ALA A 84 -7.24 -13.20 5.09
C ALA A 84 -6.98 -11.76 5.56
N LEU A 85 -6.42 -10.92 4.68
CA LEU A 85 -6.43 -9.48 4.91
C LEU A 85 -7.87 -8.99 4.93
N SER A 86 -8.24 -8.20 5.95
CA SER A 86 -9.59 -7.64 6.04
C SER A 86 -9.90 -6.78 4.82
N ALA A 87 -11.18 -6.69 4.46
CA ALA A 87 -11.63 -5.84 3.35
C ALA A 87 -11.20 -4.38 3.53
N ASP A 88 -11.29 -3.86 4.75
CA ASP A 88 -10.85 -2.50 5.09
C ASP A 88 -9.35 -2.31 4.86
N ARG A 89 -8.53 -3.28 5.30
CA ARG A 89 -7.08 -3.23 5.09
C ARG A 89 -6.72 -3.28 3.62
N LEU A 90 -7.40 -4.10 2.84
CA LEU A 90 -7.21 -4.17 1.39
C LEU A 90 -7.61 -2.86 0.70
N ALA A 91 -8.74 -2.27 1.09
CA ALA A 91 -9.21 -0.99 0.56
C ALA A 91 -8.23 0.13 0.90
N GLU A 92 -7.73 0.17 2.13
CA GLU A 92 -6.73 1.14 2.58
C GLU A 92 -5.44 1.04 1.75
N ILE A 93 -4.83 -0.14 1.63
CA ILE A 93 -3.61 -0.35 0.84
C ILE A 93 -3.85 0.07 -0.62
N ARG A 94 -4.97 -0.34 -1.22
CA ARG A 94 -5.31 0.01 -2.61
C ARG A 94 -5.46 1.52 -2.82
N ALA A 95 -6.09 2.22 -1.87
CA ALA A 95 -6.25 3.67 -1.95
C ALA A 95 -4.90 4.38 -2.07
N TYR A 96 -3.89 3.94 -1.31
CA TYR A 96 -2.56 4.55 -1.36
C TYR A 96 -1.74 4.10 -2.57
N VAL A 97 -1.88 2.87 -3.01
CA VAL A 97 -1.12 2.34 -4.16
C VAL A 97 -1.66 2.86 -5.49
N TYR A 98 -2.98 2.87 -5.68
CA TYR A 98 -3.58 3.17 -6.98
C TYR A 98 -4.16 4.58 -7.10
N VAL A 99 -4.78 5.10 -6.05
CA VAL A 99 -5.55 6.35 -6.12
C VAL A 99 -4.74 7.55 -5.65
N GLN A 100 -4.01 7.40 -4.56
CA GLN A 100 -3.37 8.50 -3.85
C GLN A 100 -1.83 8.42 -3.91
N GLN A 101 -1.31 8.36 -5.12
CA GLN A 101 0.13 8.34 -5.38
C GLN A 101 0.84 9.50 -4.66
N GLN A 102 2.01 9.22 -4.08
CA GLN A 102 2.80 10.18 -3.27
C GLN A 102 2.19 10.52 -1.90
N ARG A 103 1.22 9.77 -1.42
CA ARG A 103 0.71 9.85 -0.04
C ARG A 103 1.42 8.81 0.84
N MET A 104 1.13 8.85 2.13
CA MET A 104 1.82 8.03 3.13
C MET A 104 0.84 7.09 3.80
N LEU A 105 1.05 5.79 3.61
CA LEU A 105 0.28 4.74 4.28
C LEU A 105 0.78 4.61 5.71
N GLY A 106 -0.03 5.03 6.68
CA GLY A 106 0.33 5.00 8.09
C GLY A 106 -0.71 5.64 8.98
N LEU A 107 -0.49 5.52 10.28
CA LEU A 107 -1.34 6.17 11.28
C LEU A 107 -1.30 7.71 11.16
N PRO A 108 -2.33 8.42 11.63
CA PRO A 108 -2.36 9.88 11.62
C PRO A 108 -1.14 10.55 12.28
N ARG A 109 -0.57 9.94 13.33
CA ARG A 109 0.66 10.42 13.97
C ARG A 109 1.87 10.36 13.04
N PHE A 110 2.01 9.26 12.29
CA PHE A 110 3.08 9.08 11.30
C PHE A 110 2.91 10.08 10.16
N GLN A 111 1.71 10.20 9.60
CA GLN A 111 1.41 11.15 8.53
C GLN A 111 1.73 12.59 8.94
N ARG A 112 1.29 13.03 10.13
CA ARG A 112 1.62 14.37 10.67
C ARG A 112 3.11 14.60 10.87
N GLY A 113 3.84 13.59 11.37
CA GLY A 113 5.29 13.67 11.51
C GLY A 113 5.99 13.92 10.18
N ILE A 114 5.60 13.17 9.15
CA ILE A 114 6.16 13.34 7.82
C ILE A 114 5.70 14.66 7.17
N GLU A 115 4.45 15.07 7.35
CA GLU A 115 3.96 16.38 6.88
C GLU A 115 4.78 17.54 7.45
N ALA A 116 5.08 17.48 8.76
CA ALA A 116 5.92 18.47 9.42
C ALA A 116 7.35 18.51 8.87
N MET A 117 7.92 17.34 8.53
CA MET A 117 9.28 17.23 7.99
C MET A 117 9.36 17.67 6.52
N MET A 118 8.36 17.35 5.71
CA MET A 118 8.41 17.53 4.25
C MET A 118 7.65 18.75 3.74
N GLY A 119 6.84 19.40 4.56
CA GLY A 119 5.97 20.51 4.16
C GLY A 119 4.89 20.11 3.12
N ARG A 120 4.56 18.82 3.01
CA ARG A 120 3.63 18.27 2.02
C ARG A 120 2.54 17.45 2.70
N CYS A 121 1.30 17.58 2.20
CA CYS A 121 0.18 16.81 2.73
C CYS A 121 0.37 15.31 2.49
N ALA A 122 0.34 14.52 3.56
CA ALA A 122 0.53 13.07 3.58
C ALA A 122 -0.78 12.27 3.54
N SER A 123 -1.86 12.87 4.07
CA SER A 123 -3.16 12.21 4.18
C SER A 123 -3.92 12.15 2.86
N VAL A 124 -4.81 11.15 2.76
CA VAL A 124 -5.74 11.01 1.63
C VAL A 124 -6.68 12.21 1.61
N ARG A 125 -6.72 12.94 0.52
CA ARG A 125 -7.72 13.98 0.29
C ARG A 125 -8.88 13.38 -0.49
N PRO A 126 -10.14 13.62 -0.08
CA PRO A 126 -11.28 13.28 -0.92
C PRO A 126 -11.16 14.03 -2.24
N ALA A 127 -11.55 13.37 -3.33
CA ALA A 127 -11.55 13.96 -4.66
C ALA A 127 -12.61 15.06 -4.71
N HIS A 128 -12.22 16.28 -4.37
CA HIS A 128 -13.07 17.45 -4.56
C HIS A 128 -12.60 18.23 -5.78
N ARG A 129 -13.36 18.11 -6.85
CA ARG A 129 -13.42 19.17 -7.83
C ARG A 129 -14.31 20.27 -7.21
N PRO A 130 -13.82 21.52 -7.01
CA PRO A 130 -14.68 22.61 -6.58
C PRO A 130 -15.85 22.71 -7.56
N ARG A 131 -17.07 22.67 -7.05
CA ARG A 131 -18.24 22.94 -7.86
C ARG A 131 -18.13 24.40 -8.31
N ARG A 132 -18.04 24.63 -9.61
CA ARG A 132 -18.09 25.97 -10.17
C ARG A 132 -19.42 26.56 -9.74
N SER A 133 -19.41 27.56 -8.87
CA SER A 133 -20.61 28.35 -8.58
C SER A 133 -21.07 28.96 -9.89
N SER A 134 -22.26 28.59 -10.34
CA SER A 134 -22.94 29.32 -11.39
C SER A 134 -23.31 30.69 -10.82
N GLU A 135 -22.48 31.69 -11.08
CA GLU A 135 -22.96 33.07 -10.97
C GLU A 135 -24.15 33.21 -11.88
N SER A 136 -25.27 33.41 -11.28
CA SER A 136 -26.50 33.84 -11.97
C SER A 136 -26.22 35.25 -12.50
N ASP A 137 -25.97 35.38 -13.79
CA ASP A 137 -26.05 36.65 -14.47
C ASP A 137 -27.49 37.19 -14.31
N GLY A 138 -27.62 38.11 -13.36
CA GLY A 138 -28.80 38.95 -13.24
C GLY A 138 -28.80 39.92 -14.42
N THR A 139 -29.56 39.57 -15.44
CA THR A 139 -29.89 40.48 -16.52
C THR A 139 -30.74 41.61 -15.92
N GLY A 140 -30.11 42.76 -15.72
CA GLY A 140 -30.82 43.99 -15.44
C GLY A 140 -31.68 44.40 -16.65
N SER A 141 -32.97 44.36 -16.46
CA SER A 141 -33.91 44.99 -17.38
C SER A 141 -33.91 46.48 -17.06
N ASP A 142 -33.43 47.30 -17.98
CA ASP A 142 -33.70 48.72 -17.96
C ASP A 142 -35.12 48.99 -18.50
N PRO A 143 -35.90 49.84 -17.83
CA PRO A 143 -37.17 50.26 -18.34
C PRO A 143 -37.04 51.62 -19.06
N LEU A 144 -37.52 51.69 -20.26
CA LEU A 144 -38.11 52.87 -20.91
C LEU A 144 -39.28 52.47 -21.76
#